data_75cfaa4a48fcd2b6dd25e10c17766abc
#
_entry.id   75cfaa4a48fcd2b6dd25e10c17766abc
#
_cell.length_a   1.000
_cell.length_b   1.000
_cell.length_c   1.000
_cell.angle_alpha   90.00
_cell.angle_beta   90.00
_cell.angle_gamma   90.00
#
_symmetry.space_group_name_H-M   'P 1'
#
loop_
_entity.id
_entity.type
_entity.pdbx_description
1 polymer ?
#
loop_
_entity_poly.entity_id
_entity_poly.type
_entity_poly.pdbx_seq_one_letter_code
_entity_poly.pdbx_strand_id
1 'polypeptide(L)'
;MHMLEITHSNLNKKRTIQWVWVAVIAITGTVSLVPAAAAEETVSNWNSVAVQATLTAGQNAPVSSRTLAITQAAVHDALNAIDSRYERYAFTGVAQAGASVDAAIAAAARDALVGAISVGALPFVGFGTPELQAAAVAQVDTTYSTTLAGIPDGAPKSDGIAIGQAAAAAILALRSADHATTLVTYTPGTQPGEWQPTPNPVPFDPPAAADHLPAALPGWGQVTPFALRRSNQFEPEGPPRLTGKRYAAEYNEVKAIGEQNSTTRTAEQTFIARFWYEASPAGWSRIARVVAQSRGLDTWETARLLALVNLAMADGFIAGFETKYEFNFWRPVTAIRAGDTDGNDQTVADPAWSTLLNTPAIPDYPSTHSVLGGAASKVLRRFFHNDNVAFRVTSGVPFAGLTRSFTGFSQAAAENGESRIYAGIHFRSAVEDGIKQGEKIGGFVFTHVLQPVDRDDENHDRR
;
A
#
# COMPACT_ATOMS: atom_id res chain seq x y z
N MET A 1 77.97 9.92 17.79
CA MET A 1 78.38 10.70 19.01
C MET A 1 77.14 11.37 19.59
N HIS A 2 76.91 11.12 20.84
CA HIS A 2 75.84 11.47 21.76
C HIS A 2 74.53 10.62 21.73
N MET A 3 74.59 9.63 22.64
CA MET A 3 73.50 9.04 23.38
C MET A 3 72.76 10.13 24.18
N LEU A 4 71.45 9.93 24.33
CA LEU A 4 70.76 10.38 25.49
C LEU A 4 69.70 9.34 25.85
N GLU A 5 69.92 8.69 26.98
CA GLU A 5 69.01 7.83 27.70
C GLU A 5 67.76 8.64 28.15
N ILE A 6 66.59 8.02 28.07
CA ILE A 6 65.48 8.44 28.94
C ILE A 6 64.84 7.18 29.51
N THR A 7 64.86 7.21 30.82
CA THR A 7 64.43 6.23 31.81
C THR A 7 62.96 5.80 31.73
N HIS A 8 62.76 4.51 32.02
CA HIS A 8 61.49 3.88 32.35
C HIS A 8 60.84 4.50 33.60
N SER A 9 59.53 4.77 33.52
CA SER A 9 58.71 4.84 34.72
C SER A 9 57.45 4.00 34.49
N ASN A 10 57.40 2.89 35.23
CA ASN A 10 56.26 2.00 35.39
C ASN A 10 55.12 2.72 36.10
N LEU A 11 53.92 2.63 35.50
CA LEU A 11 52.69 2.78 36.26
C LEU A 11 51.65 1.73 35.83
N ASN A 12 51.59 0.68 36.65
CA ASN A 12 50.50 -0.31 36.68
C ASN A 12 49.14 0.36 36.87
N LYS A 13 48.28 0.24 35.88
CA LYS A 13 46.82 0.42 36.08
C LYS A 13 46.14 -0.90 35.79
N LYS A 14 45.80 -1.62 36.84
CA LYS A 14 44.86 -2.76 36.82
C LYS A 14 43.53 -2.28 36.27
N ARG A 15 43.13 -2.77 35.09
CA ARG A 15 41.77 -2.65 34.58
C ARG A 15 40.93 -3.78 35.16
N THR A 16 40.06 -3.42 36.08
CA THR A 16 39.00 -4.28 36.62
C THR A 16 37.93 -4.42 35.52
N ILE A 17 37.78 -5.63 34.96
CA ILE A 17 36.68 -5.95 34.06
C ILE A 17 35.47 -6.23 34.93
N GLN A 18 34.49 -5.31 34.93
CA GLN A 18 33.17 -5.55 35.49
C GLN A 18 32.36 -6.38 34.52
N TRP A 19 32.07 -7.63 34.91
CA TRP A 19 31.09 -8.47 34.27
C TRP A 19 29.69 -7.96 34.63
N VAL A 20 28.96 -7.43 33.64
CA VAL A 20 27.53 -7.13 33.77
C VAL A 20 26.78 -8.43 33.54
N TRP A 21 26.21 -9.01 34.59
CA TRP A 21 25.28 -10.09 34.52
C TRP A 21 23.93 -9.54 34.00
N VAL A 22 23.53 -9.91 32.77
CA VAL A 22 22.17 -9.70 32.30
C VAL A 22 21.32 -10.82 32.88
N ALA A 23 20.53 -10.49 33.89
CA ALA A 23 19.51 -11.38 34.43
C ALA A 23 18.38 -11.52 33.40
N VAL A 24 18.27 -12.68 32.77
CA VAL A 24 17.10 -13.07 31.98
C VAL A 24 15.99 -13.41 32.99
N ILE A 25 15.06 -12.49 33.17
CA ILE A 25 13.81 -12.75 33.89
C ILE A 25 12.89 -13.54 32.96
N ALA A 26 12.78 -14.85 33.18
CA ALA A 26 11.75 -15.67 32.58
C ALA A 26 10.40 -15.31 33.22
N ILE A 27 9.59 -14.52 32.48
CA ILE A 27 8.19 -14.28 32.86
C ILE A 27 7.39 -15.50 32.40
N THR A 28 7.10 -16.41 33.29
CA THR A 28 6.08 -17.46 33.12
C THR A 28 4.72 -16.80 33.28
N GLY A 29 4.21 -16.23 32.19
CA GLY A 29 2.83 -15.75 32.13
C GLY A 29 1.88 -16.92 31.92
N THR A 30 1.00 -17.17 32.88
CA THR A 30 -0.17 -18.04 32.71
C THR A 30 -1.06 -17.49 31.61
N VAL A 31 -1.18 -18.20 30.50
CA VAL A 31 -2.12 -17.90 29.43
C VAL A 31 -3.52 -18.11 29.97
N SER A 32 -4.19 -17.02 30.33
CA SER A 32 -5.64 -17.02 30.58
C SER A 32 -6.34 -17.09 29.23
N LEU A 33 -7.07 -18.17 28.99
CA LEU A 33 -8.00 -18.34 27.88
C LEU A 33 -9.05 -17.23 27.95
N VAL A 34 -9.02 -16.30 26.99
CA VAL A 34 -10.08 -15.30 26.74
C VAL A 34 -10.90 -15.85 25.57
N PRO A 35 -12.15 -16.26 25.78
CA PRO A 35 -13.01 -16.68 24.69
C PRO A 35 -13.73 -15.47 24.07
N ALA A 36 -13.99 -15.53 22.78
CA ALA A 36 -14.86 -14.69 21.96
C ALA A 36 -14.29 -13.40 21.31
N ALA A 37 -13.12 -12.88 21.69
CA ALA A 37 -12.45 -11.79 20.94
C ALA A 37 -11.55 -12.31 19.80
N ALA A 38 -11.46 -13.62 19.59
CA ALA A 38 -10.43 -14.24 18.73
C ALA A 38 -10.70 -14.06 17.22
N ALA A 39 -11.94 -14.17 16.76
CA ALA A 39 -12.24 -14.18 15.31
C ALA A 39 -12.16 -12.79 14.67
N GLU A 40 -12.50 -11.71 15.38
CA GLU A 40 -12.36 -10.33 14.92
C GLU A 40 -10.89 -9.96 14.74
N GLU A 41 -10.04 -10.42 15.65
CA GLU A 41 -8.59 -10.27 15.58
C GLU A 41 -8.00 -11.05 14.40
N THR A 42 -8.58 -12.21 14.02
CA THR A 42 -8.07 -13.09 12.97
C THR A 42 -8.04 -12.42 11.59
N VAL A 43 -9.10 -11.71 11.16
CA VAL A 43 -9.14 -11.01 9.86
C VAL A 43 -8.10 -9.89 9.82
N SER A 44 -8.04 -9.07 10.87
CA SER A 44 -7.07 -7.97 10.98
C SER A 44 -5.63 -8.48 11.00
N ASN A 45 -5.37 -9.57 11.71
CA ASN A 45 -4.05 -10.20 11.77
C ASN A 45 -3.63 -10.74 10.41
N TRP A 46 -4.51 -11.46 9.69
CA TRP A 46 -4.20 -11.94 8.34
C TRP A 46 -4.03 -10.83 7.32
N ASN A 47 -4.73 -9.71 7.44
CA ASN A 47 -4.43 -8.53 6.63
C ASN A 47 -3.05 -7.96 6.95
N SER A 48 -2.63 -7.95 8.23
CA SER A 48 -1.27 -7.53 8.61
C SER A 48 -0.21 -8.47 8.04
N VAL A 49 -0.44 -9.78 8.13
CA VAL A 49 0.42 -10.81 7.52
C VAL A 49 0.53 -10.62 6.01
N ALA A 50 -0.60 -10.33 5.34
CA ALA A 50 -0.63 -10.07 3.91
C ALA A 50 0.22 -8.86 3.52
N VAL A 51 0.08 -7.74 4.24
CA VAL A 51 0.92 -6.55 4.04
C VAL A 51 2.40 -6.89 4.22
N GLN A 52 2.76 -7.59 5.30
CA GLN A 52 4.15 -7.96 5.55
C GLN A 52 4.68 -8.92 4.48
N ALA A 53 3.89 -9.88 4.04
CA ALA A 53 4.27 -10.82 2.99
C ALA A 53 4.58 -10.10 1.65
N THR A 54 3.78 -9.09 1.26
CA THR A 54 4.06 -8.31 0.05
C THR A 54 5.37 -7.51 0.15
N LEU A 55 5.67 -6.98 1.35
CA LEU A 55 6.95 -6.28 1.60
C LEU A 55 8.13 -7.25 1.57
N THR A 56 8.03 -8.41 2.22
CA THR A 56 9.06 -9.46 2.21
C THR A 56 9.31 -10.00 0.80
N ALA A 57 8.24 -10.15 0.01
CA ALA A 57 8.34 -10.57 -1.39
C ALA A 57 9.00 -9.51 -2.30
N GLY A 58 9.25 -8.29 -1.80
CA GLY A 58 9.80 -7.19 -2.60
C GLY A 58 8.82 -6.66 -3.66
N GLN A 59 7.53 -6.84 -3.46
CA GLN A 59 6.52 -6.30 -4.38
C GLN A 59 6.47 -4.78 -4.30
N ASN A 60 6.44 -4.11 -5.46
CA ASN A 60 6.16 -2.69 -5.50
C ASN A 60 4.68 -2.41 -5.17
N ALA A 61 4.35 -1.15 -4.94
CA ALA A 61 3.02 -0.77 -4.45
C ALA A 61 1.84 -1.18 -5.38
N PRO A 62 1.90 -1.08 -6.73
CA PRO A 62 0.85 -1.59 -7.62
C PRO A 62 0.64 -3.10 -7.49
N VAL A 63 1.72 -3.90 -7.54
CA VAL A 63 1.65 -5.36 -7.40
C VAL A 63 1.15 -5.75 -6.01
N SER A 64 1.66 -5.11 -4.96
CA SER A 64 1.20 -5.29 -3.58
C SER A 64 -0.31 -5.02 -3.45
N SER A 65 -0.82 -3.95 -4.05
CA SER A 65 -2.25 -3.63 -3.99
C SER A 65 -3.12 -4.73 -4.63
N ARG A 66 -2.68 -5.29 -5.77
CA ARG A 66 -3.36 -6.42 -6.42
C ARG A 66 -3.35 -7.66 -5.52
N THR A 67 -2.21 -8.00 -4.95
CA THR A 67 -2.06 -9.14 -4.03
C THR A 67 -2.99 -9.01 -2.82
N LEU A 68 -3.04 -7.81 -2.22
CA LEU A 68 -3.92 -7.52 -1.07
C LEU A 68 -5.40 -7.58 -1.46
N ALA A 69 -5.79 -7.06 -2.63
CA ALA A 69 -7.17 -7.12 -3.11
C ALA A 69 -7.63 -8.58 -3.32
N ILE A 70 -6.79 -9.42 -3.96
CA ILE A 70 -7.04 -10.86 -4.13
C ILE A 70 -7.22 -11.54 -2.78
N THR A 71 -6.31 -11.29 -1.84
CA THR A 71 -6.34 -11.91 -0.51
C THR A 71 -7.59 -11.52 0.28
N GLN A 72 -7.93 -10.23 0.30
CA GLN A 72 -9.10 -9.76 1.06
C GLN A 72 -10.43 -10.20 0.43
N ALA A 73 -10.50 -10.31 -0.90
CA ALA A 73 -11.66 -10.87 -1.59
C ALA A 73 -11.85 -12.36 -1.24
N ALA A 74 -10.76 -13.15 -1.19
CA ALA A 74 -10.83 -14.56 -0.78
C ALA A 74 -11.34 -14.73 0.66
N VAL A 75 -10.81 -13.94 1.60
CA VAL A 75 -11.25 -13.96 3.01
C VAL A 75 -12.72 -13.56 3.14
N HIS A 76 -13.12 -12.48 2.47
CA HIS A 76 -14.51 -12.03 2.44
C HIS A 76 -15.46 -13.11 1.91
N ASP A 77 -15.11 -13.74 0.79
CA ASP A 77 -15.94 -14.76 0.17
C ASP A 77 -16.04 -16.03 1.02
N ALA A 78 -14.94 -16.46 1.64
CA ALA A 78 -14.93 -17.61 2.55
C ALA A 78 -15.88 -17.41 3.75
N LEU A 79 -15.88 -16.20 4.33
CA LEU A 79 -16.79 -15.86 5.43
C LEU A 79 -18.25 -15.81 4.97
N ASN A 80 -18.53 -15.23 3.80
CA ASN A 80 -19.89 -15.15 3.26
C ASN A 80 -20.38 -16.48 2.68
N ALA A 81 -19.52 -17.48 2.54
CA ALA A 81 -19.90 -18.87 2.30
C ALA A 81 -20.38 -19.58 3.57
N ILE A 82 -19.92 -19.16 4.76
CA ILE A 82 -20.35 -19.69 6.07
C ILE A 82 -21.64 -19.01 6.53
N ASP A 83 -21.67 -17.68 6.53
CA ASP A 83 -22.86 -16.86 6.87
C ASP A 83 -23.00 -15.76 5.84
N SER A 84 -23.99 -15.85 4.95
CA SER A 84 -24.21 -14.93 3.84
C SER A 84 -24.78 -13.60 4.34
N ARG A 85 -23.92 -12.61 4.53
CA ARG A 85 -24.28 -11.24 4.95
C ARG A 85 -24.11 -10.22 3.84
N TYR A 86 -23.18 -10.50 2.94
CA TYR A 86 -22.79 -9.61 1.83
C TYR A 86 -22.65 -10.40 0.53
N GLU A 87 -22.85 -9.71 -0.58
CA GLU A 87 -22.54 -10.26 -1.90
C GLU A 87 -21.10 -10.76 -1.95
N ARG A 88 -20.89 -11.91 -2.57
CA ARG A 88 -19.57 -12.49 -2.76
C ARG A 88 -18.93 -11.96 -4.03
N TYR A 89 -17.61 -11.90 -4.05
CA TYR A 89 -16.87 -11.34 -5.17
C TYR A 89 -16.62 -12.36 -6.30
N ALA A 90 -16.07 -13.53 -5.96
CA ALA A 90 -15.68 -14.55 -6.94
C ALA A 90 -16.20 -15.96 -6.64
N PHE A 91 -16.38 -16.29 -5.36
CA PHE A 91 -16.74 -17.63 -4.93
C PHE A 91 -18.23 -17.74 -4.57
N THR A 92 -18.94 -18.68 -5.19
CA THR A 92 -20.38 -18.88 -5.00
C THR A 92 -20.76 -20.13 -4.20
N GLY A 93 -19.77 -20.94 -3.75
CA GLY A 93 -20.02 -22.13 -2.94
C GLY A 93 -20.56 -21.81 -1.55
N VAL A 94 -21.11 -22.82 -0.86
CA VAL A 94 -21.64 -22.72 0.50
C VAL A 94 -20.83 -23.64 1.40
N ALA A 95 -20.51 -23.19 2.61
CA ALA A 95 -19.79 -23.97 3.58
C ALA A 95 -20.69 -25.03 4.24
N GLN A 96 -20.09 -26.09 4.78
CA GLN A 96 -20.78 -27.02 5.64
C GLN A 96 -21.18 -26.33 6.96
N ALA A 97 -22.33 -26.70 7.50
CA ALA A 97 -22.81 -26.15 8.77
C ALA A 97 -21.79 -26.42 9.89
N GLY A 98 -21.42 -25.37 10.63
CA GLY A 98 -20.45 -25.46 11.71
C GLY A 98 -18.98 -25.39 11.28
N ALA A 99 -18.68 -25.08 10.02
CA ALA A 99 -17.31 -24.85 9.56
C ALA A 99 -16.61 -23.76 10.40
N SER A 100 -15.34 -23.98 10.75
CA SER A 100 -14.55 -23.06 11.57
C SER A 100 -14.24 -21.77 10.79
N VAL A 101 -14.70 -20.65 11.32
CA VAL A 101 -14.46 -19.30 10.79
C VAL A 101 -12.96 -18.99 10.71
N ASP A 102 -12.22 -19.27 11.79
CA ASP A 102 -10.78 -18.99 11.85
C ASP A 102 -9.98 -19.85 10.86
N ALA A 103 -10.37 -21.11 10.70
CA ALA A 103 -9.73 -21.99 9.72
C ALA A 103 -10.02 -21.53 8.27
N ALA A 104 -11.23 -21.05 8.01
CA ALA A 104 -11.62 -20.51 6.70
C ALA A 104 -10.85 -19.25 6.36
N ILE A 105 -10.74 -18.29 7.30
CA ILE A 105 -9.94 -17.06 7.12
C ILE A 105 -8.47 -17.41 6.84
N ALA A 106 -7.90 -18.28 7.68
CA ALA A 106 -6.48 -18.64 7.56
C ALA A 106 -6.17 -19.34 6.22
N ALA A 107 -7.01 -20.29 5.81
CA ALA A 107 -6.83 -21.00 4.55
C ALA A 107 -7.04 -20.09 3.33
N ALA A 108 -8.09 -19.25 3.33
CA ALA A 108 -8.34 -18.30 2.27
C ALA A 108 -7.19 -17.30 2.12
N ALA A 109 -6.73 -16.70 3.22
CA ALA A 109 -5.63 -15.74 3.19
C ALA A 109 -4.31 -16.40 2.74
N ARG A 110 -3.96 -17.56 3.31
CA ARG A 110 -2.72 -18.27 2.97
C ARG A 110 -2.68 -18.63 1.48
N ASP A 111 -3.72 -19.30 0.97
CA ASP A 111 -3.69 -19.81 -0.40
C ASP A 111 -3.77 -18.69 -1.42
N ALA A 112 -4.55 -17.64 -1.15
CA ALA A 112 -4.61 -16.44 -1.99
C ALA A 112 -3.27 -15.69 -2.03
N LEU A 113 -2.59 -15.53 -0.87
CA LEU A 113 -1.27 -14.89 -0.80
C LEU A 113 -0.21 -15.69 -1.54
N VAL A 114 -0.11 -16.99 -1.26
CA VAL A 114 0.88 -17.86 -1.93
C VAL A 114 0.66 -17.85 -3.44
N GLY A 115 -0.59 -18.00 -3.89
CA GLY A 115 -0.93 -17.94 -5.30
C GLY A 115 -0.61 -16.60 -5.96
N ALA A 116 -0.94 -15.48 -5.30
CA ALA A 116 -0.70 -14.14 -5.85
C ALA A 116 0.78 -13.72 -5.82
N ILE A 117 1.56 -14.16 -4.82
CA ILE A 117 3.00 -13.90 -4.73
C ILE A 117 3.77 -14.74 -5.75
N SER A 118 3.37 -15.99 -5.95
CA SER A 118 4.03 -16.94 -6.86
C SER A 118 3.74 -16.69 -8.34
N VAL A 119 2.84 -15.77 -8.67
CA VAL A 119 2.55 -15.39 -10.06
C VAL A 119 3.76 -14.67 -10.65
N GLY A 120 4.52 -15.41 -11.43
CA GLY A 120 5.54 -14.87 -12.30
C GLY A 120 6.87 -14.58 -11.62
N ALA A 121 7.74 -15.59 -11.58
CA ALA A 121 9.20 -15.39 -11.59
C ALA A 121 9.62 -14.74 -12.93
N LEU A 122 8.95 -13.67 -13.33
CA LEU A 122 9.30 -12.92 -14.52
C LEU A 122 10.30 -11.83 -14.13
N PRO A 123 11.26 -11.48 -15.00
CA PRO A 123 12.25 -10.45 -14.75
C PRO A 123 11.60 -9.05 -14.74
N PHE A 124 10.43 -8.91 -14.13
CA PHE A 124 9.70 -7.66 -14.05
C PHE A 124 10.09 -6.88 -12.81
N VAL A 125 10.47 -5.66 -13.05
CA VAL A 125 10.57 -4.65 -12.01
C VAL A 125 9.22 -4.59 -11.26
N GLY A 126 9.23 -4.98 -9.99
CA GLY A 126 8.07 -4.81 -9.11
C GLY A 126 7.45 -6.06 -8.52
N PHE A 127 7.79 -7.27 -9.00
CA PHE A 127 7.28 -8.53 -8.44
C PHE A 127 8.22 -9.17 -7.39
N GLY A 128 9.39 -8.57 -7.17
CA GLY A 128 10.44 -9.13 -6.32
C GLY A 128 11.25 -10.24 -7.01
N THR A 129 12.22 -10.77 -6.29
CA THR A 129 13.04 -11.89 -6.77
C THR A 129 12.44 -13.23 -6.32
N PRO A 130 12.78 -14.37 -6.99
CA PRO A 130 12.34 -15.70 -6.55
C PRO A 130 12.69 -16.00 -5.09
N GLU A 131 13.86 -15.53 -4.61
CA GLU A 131 14.30 -15.74 -3.22
C GLU A 131 13.44 -14.97 -2.22
N LEU A 132 13.10 -13.71 -2.54
CA LEU A 132 12.21 -12.88 -1.70
C LEU A 132 10.79 -13.45 -1.69
N GLN A 133 10.29 -13.92 -2.83
CA GLN A 133 8.99 -14.59 -2.93
C GLN A 133 8.97 -15.87 -2.08
N ALA A 134 10.01 -16.70 -2.17
CA ALA A 134 10.13 -17.92 -1.37
C ALA A 134 10.17 -17.61 0.14
N ALA A 135 10.91 -16.57 0.54
CA ALA A 135 10.95 -16.13 1.94
C ALA A 135 9.58 -15.67 2.45
N ALA A 136 8.83 -14.92 1.63
CA ALA A 136 7.48 -14.48 1.95
C ALA A 136 6.51 -15.67 2.09
N VAL A 137 6.57 -16.62 1.16
CA VAL A 137 5.75 -17.85 1.21
C VAL A 137 6.04 -18.65 2.47
N ALA A 138 7.32 -18.83 2.82
CA ALA A 138 7.71 -19.57 4.04
C ALA A 138 7.18 -18.89 5.32
N GLN A 139 7.19 -17.55 5.36
CA GLN A 139 6.61 -16.78 6.47
C GLN A 139 5.09 -16.96 6.58
N VAL A 140 4.39 -16.92 5.44
CA VAL A 140 2.93 -17.16 5.37
C VAL A 140 2.58 -18.59 5.83
N ASP A 141 3.32 -19.59 5.35
CA ASP A 141 3.12 -21.00 5.73
C ASP A 141 3.37 -21.26 7.22
N THR A 142 4.38 -20.59 7.79
CA THR A 142 4.65 -20.67 9.24
C THR A 142 3.48 -20.09 10.04
N THR A 143 2.97 -18.92 9.64
CA THR A 143 1.83 -18.28 10.28
C THR A 143 0.57 -19.15 10.17
N TYR A 144 0.33 -19.71 8.99
CA TYR A 144 -0.79 -20.62 8.74
C TYR A 144 -0.75 -21.85 9.64
N SER A 145 0.39 -22.52 9.70
CA SER A 145 0.59 -23.70 10.55
C SER A 145 0.36 -23.39 12.02
N THR A 146 0.86 -22.24 12.48
CA THR A 146 0.67 -21.78 13.87
C THR A 146 -0.80 -21.47 14.15
N THR A 147 -1.51 -20.81 13.24
CA THR A 147 -2.94 -20.51 13.37
C THR A 147 -3.75 -21.80 13.46
N LEU A 148 -3.50 -22.77 12.57
CA LEU A 148 -4.23 -24.04 12.57
C LEU A 148 -3.93 -24.91 13.80
N ALA A 149 -2.74 -24.83 14.37
CA ALA A 149 -2.40 -25.56 15.60
C ALA A 149 -3.24 -25.08 16.81
N GLY A 150 -3.70 -23.83 16.79
CA GLY A 150 -4.59 -23.28 17.82
C GLY A 150 -6.07 -23.66 17.67
N ILE A 151 -6.47 -24.27 16.55
CA ILE A 151 -7.86 -24.66 16.27
C ILE A 151 -8.02 -26.15 16.53
N PRO A 152 -9.01 -26.58 17.37
CA PRO A 152 -9.25 -28.01 17.66
C PRO A 152 -9.47 -28.84 16.39
N ASP A 153 -8.89 -30.00 16.34
CA ASP A 153 -9.07 -30.93 15.22
C ASP A 153 -10.52 -31.46 15.14
N GLY A 154 -10.97 -31.76 13.93
CA GLY A 154 -12.31 -32.26 13.64
C GLY A 154 -12.94 -31.70 12.39
N ALA A 155 -14.17 -32.08 12.08
CA ALA A 155 -14.91 -31.67 10.93
C ALA A 155 -15.02 -30.15 10.81
N PRO A 156 -15.29 -29.35 11.87
CA PRO A 156 -15.34 -27.88 11.75
C PRO A 156 -14.06 -27.28 11.19
N LYS A 157 -12.88 -27.75 11.62
CA LYS A 157 -11.59 -27.28 11.14
C LYS A 157 -11.36 -27.69 9.68
N SER A 158 -11.59 -28.95 9.32
CA SER A 158 -11.41 -29.42 7.94
C SER A 158 -12.36 -28.74 6.97
N ASP A 159 -13.61 -28.51 7.35
CA ASP A 159 -14.61 -27.82 6.54
C ASP A 159 -14.28 -26.34 6.36
N GLY A 160 -13.79 -25.68 7.43
CA GLY A 160 -13.28 -24.33 7.36
C GLY A 160 -12.09 -24.19 6.39
N ILE A 161 -11.11 -25.12 6.49
CA ILE A 161 -9.98 -25.15 5.55
C ILE A 161 -10.47 -25.31 4.11
N ALA A 162 -11.36 -26.29 3.86
CA ALA A 162 -11.85 -26.57 2.52
C ALA A 162 -12.56 -25.37 1.88
N ILE A 163 -13.40 -24.65 2.63
CA ILE A 163 -14.11 -23.48 2.11
C ILE A 163 -13.16 -22.32 1.85
N GLY A 164 -12.16 -22.10 2.74
CA GLY A 164 -11.14 -21.06 2.54
C GLY A 164 -10.29 -21.33 1.29
N GLN A 165 -9.85 -22.56 1.08
CA GLN A 165 -9.10 -22.99 -0.11
C GLN A 165 -9.93 -22.80 -1.39
N ALA A 166 -11.22 -23.15 -1.36
CA ALA A 166 -12.11 -22.99 -2.51
C ALA A 166 -12.32 -21.51 -2.88
N ALA A 167 -12.49 -20.64 -1.88
CA ALA A 167 -12.60 -19.19 -2.11
C ALA A 167 -11.31 -18.60 -2.69
N ALA A 168 -10.15 -19.00 -2.18
CA ALA A 168 -8.85 -18.59 -2.74
C ALA A 168 -8.67 -19.07 -4.18
N ALA A 169 -8.99 -20.32 -4.47
CA ALA A 169 -8.91 -20.88 -5.82
C ALA A 169 -9.80 -20.12 -6.81
N ALA A 170 -11.01 -19.73 -6.42
CA ALA A 170 -11.95 -19.00 -7.26
C ALA A 170 -11.41 -17.63 -7.67
N ILE A 171 -10.91 -16.82 -6.73
CA ILE A 171 -10.36 -15.49 -7.06
C ILE A 171 -9.05 -15.60 -7.83
N LEU A 172 -8.18 -16.56 -7.52
CA LEU A 172 -6.95 -16.80 -8.30
C LEU A 172 -7.25 -17.20 -9.74
N ALA A 173 -8.26 -18.06 -9.97
CA ALA A 173 -8.71 -18.41 -11.29
C ALA A 173 -9.26 -17.19 -12.06
N LEU A 174 -10.11 -16.38 -11.39
CA LEU A 174 -10.67 -15.15 -11.97
C LEU A 174 -9.56 -14.16 -12.38
N ARG A 175 -8.47 -14.11 -11.63
CA ARG A 175 -7.36 -13.16 -11.85
C ARG A 175 -6.17 -13.76 -12.62
N SER A 176 -6.27 -15.01 -13.10
CA SER A 176 -5.17 -15.71 -13.78
C SER A 176 -4.78 -15.09 -15.13
N ALA A 177 -5.71 -14.43 -15.81
CA ALA A 177 -5.51 -13.78 -17.10
C ALA A 177 -5.86 -12.28 -17.07
N ASP A 178 -5.59 -11.61 -15.96
CA ASP A 178 -5.95 -10.21 -15.76
C ASP A 178 -4.93 -9.20 -16.30
N HIS A 179 -3.98 -9.63 -17.09
CA HIS A 179 -2.93 -8.84 -17.74
C HIS A 179 -1.88 -8.24 -16.79
N ALA A 180 -1.85 -8.58 -15.50
CA ALA A 180 -0.87 -8.05 -14.55
C ALA A 180 0.59 -8.39 -14.92
N THR A 181 0.80 -9.43 -15.72
CA THR A 181 2.11 -9.89 -16.20
C THR A 181 2.36 -9.56 -17.68
N THR A 182 1.55 -8.71 -18.28
CA THR A 182 1.74 -8.31 -19.68
C THR A 182 2.90 -7.34 -19.83
N LEU A 183 3.88 -7.69 -20.67
CA LEU A 183 4.99 -6.82 -21.01
C LEU A 183 4.54 -5.73 -21.97
N VAL A 184 4.76 -4.49 -21.60
CA VAL A 184 4.55 -3.34 -22.49
C VAL A 184 5.88 -2.60 -22.64
N THR A 185 6.30 -2.40 -23.88
CA THR A 185 7.47 -1.56 -24.18
C THR A 185 7.04 -0.09 -24.08
N TYR A 186 7.83 0.69 -23.37
CA TYR A 186 7.62 2.12 -23.23
C TYR A 186 8.90 2.88 -23.60
N THR A 187 8.75 3.89 -24.45
CA THR A 187 9.86 4.79 -24.81
C THR A 187 9.66 6.12 -24.10
N PRO A 188 10.60 6.55 -23.24
CA PRO A 188 10.55 7.86 -22.61
C PRO A 188 10.48 9.01 -23.62
N GLY A 189 9.80 10.09 -23.25
CA GLY A 189 9.73 11.30 -24.04
C GLY A 189 11.05 12.06 -24.09
N THR A 190 11.14 13.03 -25.00
CA THR A 190 12.32 13.90 -25.18
C THR A 190 11.97 15.38 -25.23
N GLN A 191 10.67 15.69 -25.33
CA GLN A 191 10.20 17.07 -25.43
C GLN A 191 9.86 17.65 -24.05
N PRO A 192 9.87 18.98 -23.87
CA PRO A 192 9.34 19.63 -22.68
C PRO A 192 7.92 19.15 -22.38
N GLY A 193 7.65 18.84 -21.12
CA GLY A 193 6.37 18.28 -20.68
C GLY A 193 6.30 16.76 -20.69
N GLU A 194 7.15 16.06 -21.44
CA GLU A 194 7.16 14.61 -21.52
C GLU A 194 8.03 13.99 -20.43
N TRP A 195 7.60 12.86 -19.87
CA TRP A 195 8.33 12.16 -18.84
C TRP A 195 9.65 11.56 -19.37
N GLN A 196 10.69 11.73 -18.58
CA GLN A 196 12.02 11.18 -18.78
C GLN A 196 12.48 10.48 -17.50
N PRO A 197 13.39 9.47 -17.59
CA PRO A 197 14.01 8.87 -16.42
C PRO A 197 14.61 9.93 -15.49
N THR A 198 14.27 9.85 -14.20
CA THR A 198 14.64 10.88 -13.22
C THR A 198 15.84 10.44 -12.38
N PRO A 199 16.71 11.38 -11.96
CA PRO A 199 17.78 11.08 -11.02
C PRO A 199 17.20 10.83 -9.61
N ASN A 200 17.83 9.94 -8.86
CA ASN A 200 17.53 9.69 -7.45
C ASN A 200 18.70 10.17 -6.58
N PRO A 201 18.65 11.40 -6.09
CA PRO A 201 19.77 12.01 -5.39
C PRO A 201 19.97 11.50 -3.96
N VAL A 202 18.98 10.84 -3.38
CA VAL A 202 19.01 10.39 -1.98
C VAL A 202 19.27 8.89 -1.93
N PRO A 203 20.40 8.43 -1.36
CA PRO A 203 20.58 7.01 -1.09
C PRO A 203 19.60 6.58 -0.01
N PHE A 204 18.74 5.62 -0.34
CA PHE A 204 17.92 4.89 0.63
C PHE A 204 18.64 3.63 1.09
N ASP A 205 18.24 3.13 2.24
CA ASP A 205 18.58 1.80 2.69
C ASP A 205 17.35 0.86 2.49
N PRO A 206 17.39 -0.11 1.58
CA PRO A 206 18.53 -0.43 0.68
C PRO A 206 18.80 0.73 -0.29
N PRO A 207 20.08 0.91 -0.71
CA PRO A 207 20.43 1.99 -1.62
C PRO A 207 19.52 1.93 -2.83
N ALA A 208 19.00 3.09 -3.23
CA ALA A 208 18.19 3.19 -4.43
C ALA A 208 18.98 2.56 -5.58
N ALA A 209 18.29 1.75 -6.36
CA ALA A 209 18.81 1.31 -7.64
C ALA A 209 19.27 2.54 -8.44
N ALA A 210 20.18 2.29 -9.37
CA ALA A 210 20.87 3.31 -10.16
C ALA A 210 20.02 4.52 -10.55
N ASP A 211 20.64 5.68 -10.65
CA ASP A 211 20.07 6.86 -11.28
C ASP A 211 19.43 6.50 -12.64
N HIS A 212 18.30 7.13 -12.94
CA HIS A 212 17.63 6.99 -14.24
C HIS A 212 17.05 5.58 -14.50
N LEU A 213 16.28 5.07 -13.55
CA LEU A 213 15.54 3.80 -13.72
C LEU A 213 14.58 3.88 -14.92
N PRO A 214 14.43 2.77 -15.67
CA PRO A 214 13.41 2.66 -16.70
C PRO A 214 12.00 2.82 -16.11
N ALA A 215 11.03 3.18 -16.96
CA ALA A 215 9.63 3.32 -16.58
C ALA A 215 9.10 2.05 -15.91
N ALA A 216 8.53 2.21 -14.72
CA ALA A 216 8.00 1.07 -13.97
C ALA A 216 6.58 0.72 -14.44
N LEU A 217 6.34 -0.55 -14.76
CA LEU A 217 5.02 -1.14 -15.07
C LEU A 217 4.18 -0.33 -16.09
N PRO A 218 4.69 0.00 -17.27
CA PRO A 218 3.95 0.80 -18.26
C PRO A 218 2.65 0.12 -18.74
N GLY A 219 2.51 -1.19 -18.58
CA GLY A 219 1.29 -1.94 -18.88
C GLY A 219 0.27 -2.04 -17.74
N TRP A 220 0.53 -1.44 -16.56
CA TRP A 220 -0.36 -1.64 -15.40
C TRP A 220 -1.77 -1.11 -15.60
N GLY A 221 -1.97 -0.09 -16.43
CA GLY A 221 -3.28 0.41 -16.84
C GLY A 221 -4.12 -0.60 -17.64
N GLN A 222 -3.48 -1.63 -18.21
CA GLN A 222 -4.17 -2.72 -18.95
C GLN A 222 -4.63 -3.86 -18.03
N VAL A 223 -4.25 -3.85 -16.75
CA VAL A 223 -4.75 -4.84 -15.78
C VAL A 223 -6.27 -4.73 -15.71
N THR A 224 -6.96 -5.86 -15.80
CA THR A 224 -8.42 -5.90 -15.65
C THR A 224 -8.80 -5.34 -14.27
N PRO A 225 -9.61 -4.28 -14.17
CA PRO A 225 -10.03 -3.75 -12.88
C PRO A 225 -10.80 -4.77 -12.04
N PHE A 226 -10.85 -4.52 -10.73
CA PHE A 226 -11.60 -5.35 -9.80
C PHE A 226 -13.09 -4.98 -9.73
N ALA A 227 -13.43 -3.70 -9.81
CA ALA A 227 -14.80 -3.21 -9.75
C ALA A 227 -15.13 -2.25 -10.89
N LEU A 228 -14.17 -1.43 -11.34
CA LEU A 228 -14.38 -0.51 -12.43
C LEU A 228 -14.68 -1.29 -13.74
N ARG A 229 -15.49 -0.69 -14.59
CA ARG A 229 -15.80 -1.28 -15.92
C ARG A 229 -14.63 -1.19 -16.89
N ARG A 230 -13.76 -0.18 -16.72
CA ARG A 230 -12.55 0.07 -17.50
C ARG A 230 -11.60 0.98 -16.72
N SER A 231 -10.29 0.92 -17.00
CA SER A 231 -9.26 1.68 -16.30
C SER A 231 -9.44 3.21 -16.38
N ASN A 232 -9.87 3.73 -17.50
CA ASN A 232 -10.09 5.17 -17.71
C ASN A 232 -11.52 5.67 -17.38
N GLN A 233 -12.30 4.91 -16.61
CA GLN A 233 -13.70 5.28 -16.28
C GLN A 233 -13.83 6.64 -15.58
N PHE A 234 -12.85 7.02 -14.80
CA PHE A 234 -12.81 8.28 -14.03
C PHE A 234 -11.55 9.11 -14.35
N GLU A 235 -11.15 9.10 -15.61
CA GLU A 235 -10.01 9.85 -16.08
C GLU A 235 -10.20 11.36 -15.83
N PRO A 236 -9.20 12.06 -15.27
CA PRO A 236 -9.24 13.52 -15.09
C PRO A 236 -8.92 14.25 -16.40
N GLU A 237 -9.12 15.58 -16.40
CA GLU A 237 -8.96 16.42 -17.61
C GLU A 237 -7.52 16.53 -18.11
N GLY A 238 -6.52 16.22 -17.29
CA GLY A 238 -5.10 16.28 -17.62
C GLY A 238 -4.35 17.41 -16.90
N PRO A 239 -3.00 17.41 -17.04
CA PRO A 239 -2.14 18.41 -16.41
C PRO A 239 -2.32 19.80 -17.06
N PRO A 240 -1.97 20.89 -16.35
CA PRO A 240 -2.07 22.23 -16.90
C PRO A 240 -1.08 22.43 -18.05
N ARG A 241 -1.42 23.31 -19.00
CA ARG A 241 -0.53 23.66 -20.10
C ARG A 241 0.73 24.32 -19.58
N LEU A 242 1.91 23.97 -20.13
CA LEU A 242 3.21 24.48 -19.69
C LEU A 242 3.28 26.00 -19.71
N THR A 243 2.72 26.64 -20.74
CA THR A 243 2.67 28.12 -20.88
C THR A 243 1.62 28.80 -20.00
N GLY A 244 0.89 28.03 -19.20
CA GLY A 244 -0.21 28.52 -18.35
C GLY A 244 0.26 29.06 -17.01
N LYS A 245 -0.46 30.06 -16.47
CA LYS A 245 -0.19 30.63 -15.14
C LYS A 245 -0.35 29.58 -14.01
N ARG A 246 -1.27 28.61 -14.16
CA ARG A 246 -1.48 27.52 -13.19
C ARG A 246 -0.23 26.66 -13.10
N TYR A 247 0.32 26.24 -14.24
CA TYR A 247 1.57 25.48 -14.27
C TYR A 247 2.72 26.23 -13.61
N ALA A 248 2.91 27.52 -13.94
CA ALA A 248 3.96 28.34 -13.34
C ALA A 248 3.82 28.46 -11.82
N ALA A 249 2.59 28.61 -11.31
CA ALA A 249 2.34 28.64 -9.86
C ALA A 249 2.71 27.31 -9.19
N GLU A 250 2.28 26.18 -9.76
CA GLU A 250 2.58 24.83 -9.25
C GLU A 250 4.08 24.50 -9.34
N TYR A 251 4.72 24.91 -10.44
CA TYR A 251 6.17 24.79 -10.63
C TYR A 251 6.95 25.52 -9.52
N ASN A 252 6.62 26.80 -9.30
CA ASN A 252 7.31 27.62 -8.31
C ASN A 252 7.01 27.16 -6.86
N GLU A 253 5.81 26.63 -6.61
CA GLU A 253 5.46 26.02 -5.32
C GLU A 253 6.37 24.83 -5.02
N VAL A 254 6.41 23.83 -5.90
CA VAL A 254 7.21 22.63 -5.66
C VAL A 254 8.70 22.92 -5.70
N LYS A 255 9.15 23.87 -6.53
CA LYS A 255 10.54 24.33 -6.56
C LYS A 255 10.99 24.87 -5.21
N ALA A 256 10.16 25.66 -4.54
CA ALA A 256 10.48 26.27 -3.25
C ALA A 256 10.40 25.27 -2.09
N ILE A 257 9.30 24.50 -2.00
CA ILE A 257 9.03 23.62 -0.85
C ILE A 257 9.67 22.25 -1.03
N GLY A 258 9.67 21.69 -2.24
CA GLY A 258 10.07 20.33 -2.55
C GLY A 258 11.58 20.10 -2.62
N GLU A 259 12.38 21.16 -2.65
CA GLU A 259 13.84 21.09 -2.73
C GLU A 259 14.46 20.33 -1.55
N GLN A 260 15.52 19.56 -1.81
CA GLN A 260 16.22 18.80 -0.79
C GLN A 260 16.65 19.67 0.40
N ASN A 261 17.25 20.82 0.14
CA ASN A 261 17.73 21.77 1.13
C ASN A 261 16.85 23.02 1.25
N SER A 262 15.54 22.87 1.04
CA SER A 262 14.58 23.97 1.08
C SER A 262 14.68 24.80 2.37
N THR A 263 14.78 26.11 2.22
CA THR A 263 14.73 27.07 3.32
C THR A 263 13.31 27.54 3.66
N THR A 264 12.33 27.17 2.83
CA THR A 264 10.91 27.54 3.03
C THR A 264 10.08 26.39 3.61
N ARG A 265 10.48 25.13 3.39
CA ARG A 265 9.80 23.96 3.96
C ARG A 265 10.03 23.89 5.47
N THR A 266 8.94 23.76 6.23
CA THR A 266 9.00 23.61 7.68
C THR A 266 9.43 22.18 8.09
N ALA A 267 9.84 22.04 9.38
CA ALA A 267 10.12 20.72 9.95
C ALA A 267 8.88 19.81 9.93
N GLU A 268 7.68 20.35 10.16
CA GLU A 268 6.42 19.63 10.11
C GLU A 268 6.13 19.12 8.69
N GLN A 269 6.32 19.93 7.65
CA GLN A 269 6.17 19.51 6.27
C GLN A 269 7.16 18.41 5.87
N THR A 270 8.40 18.47 6.39
CA THR A 270 9.39 17.39 6.22
C THR A 270 8.95 16.10 6.92
N PHE A 271 8.38 16.23 8.12
CA PHE A 271 7.83 15.09 8.86
C PHE A 271 6.66 14.45 8.10
N ILE A 272 5.72 15.25 7.59
CA ILE A 272 4.58 14.80 6.78
C ILE A 272 5.07 14.07 5.52
N ALA A 273 6.05 14.63 4.79
CA ALA A 273 6.61 14.01 3.60
C ALA A 273 7.16 12.61 3.90
N ARG A 274 7.88 12.44 5.00
CA ARG A 274 8.45 11.16 5.42
C ARG A 274 7.38 10.18 5.93
N PHE A 275 6.41 10.65 6.70
CA PHE A 275 5.33 9.82 7.24
C PHE A 275 4.54 9.11 6.13
N TRP A 276 4.17 9.83 5.07
CA TRP A 276 3.38 9.30 3.96
C TRP A 276 4.20 8.70 2.81
N TYR A 277 5.52 8.55 2.98
CA TYR A 277 6.38 8.00 1.92
C TYR A 277 6.28 6.47 1.82
N GLU A 278 5.71 5.81 2.79
CA GLU A 278 5.47 4.36 2.74
C GLU A 278 4.53 3.96 1.58
N ALA A 279 4.53 2.67 1.24
CA ALA A 279 3.58 2.13 0.26
C ALA A 279 2.13 2.37 0.72
N SER A 280 1.34 3.10 -0.07
CA SER A 280 -0.05 3.44 0.28
C SER A 280 -0.93 2.24 0.62
N PRO A 281 -0.82 1.05 -0.05
CA PRO A 281 -1.60 -0.13 0.34
C PRO A 281 -1.33 -0.58 1.78
N ALA A 282 -0.09 -0.49 2.26
CA ALA A 282 0.26 -0.82 3.63
C ALA A 282 -0.30 0.20 4.64
N GLY A 283 -0.12 1.49 4.35
CA GLY A 283 -0.59 2.59 5.21
C GLY A 283 -2.10 2.61 5.37
N TRP A 284 -2.84 2.58 4.27
CA TRP A 284 -4.31 2.62 4.30
C TRP A 284 -4.95 1.33 4.81
N SER A 285 -4.35 0.15 4.56
CA SER A 285 -4.79 -1.09 5.21
C SER A 285 -4.62 -1.03 6.73
N ARG A 286 -3.52 -0.44 7.22
CA ARG A 286 -3.29 -0.23 8.65
C ARG A 286 -4.32 0.75 9.24
N ILE A 287 -4.63 1.86 8.55
CA ILE A 287 -5.68 2.79 8.97
C ILE A 287 -7.03 2.06 9.08
N ALA A 288 -7.39 1.27 8.07
CA ALA A 288 -8.64 0.51 8.07
C ALA A 288 -8.72 -0.47 9.26
N ARG A 289 -7.64 -1.22 9.56
CA ARG A 289 -7.60 -2.11 10.74
C ARG A 289 -7.75 -1.38 12.06
N VAL A 290 -7.00 -0.28 12.24
CA VAL A 290 -7.05 0.54 13.47
C VAL A 290 -8.45 1.09 13.70
N VAL A 291 -9.11 1.54 12.65
CA VAL A 291 -10.46 2.10 12.76
C VAL A 291 -11.49 0.99 12.95
N ALA A 292 -11.38 -0.15 12.25
CA ALA A 292 -12.26 -1.30 12.47
C ALA A 292 -12.25 -1.73 13.93
N GLN A 293 -11.07 -1.94 14.50
CA GLN A 293 -10.90 -2.29 15.91
C GLN A 293 -11.45 -1.21 16.85
N SER A 294 -11.16 0.06 16.61
CA SER A 294 -11.65 1.17 17.47
C SER A 294 -13.17 1.37 17.45
N ARG A 295 -13.82 0.86 16.39
CA ARG A 295 -15.27 0.93 16.19
C ARG A 295 -16.00 -0.36 16.56
N GLY A 296 -15.28 -1.41 16.96
CA GLY A 296 -15.84 -2.69 17.35
C GLY A 296 -16.60 -3.38 16.22
N LEU A 297 -16.04 -3.33 14.98
CA LEU A 297 -16.61 -4.05 13.85
C LEU A 297 -16.49 -5.56 14.08
N ASP A 298 -17.52 -6.30 13.74
CA ASP A 298 -17.44 -7.76 13.80
C ASP A 298 -16.55 -8.34 12.67
N THR A 299 -16.35 -9.66 12.68
CA THR A 299 -15.49 -10.38 11.73
C THR A 299 -15.90 -10.14 10.27
N TRP A 300 -17.19 -10.19 9.96
CA TRP A 300 -17.73 -9.98 8.60
C TRP A 300 -17.64 -8.53 8.16
N GLU A 301 -17.97 -7.61 9.05
CA GLU A 301 -17.84 -6.18 8.80
C GLU A 301 -16.38 -5.79 8.56
N THR A 302 -15.45 -6.31 9.37
CA THR A 302 -14.00 -6.09 9.21
C THR A 302 -13.49 -6.66 7.89
N ALA A 303 -13.91 -7.87 7.51
CA ALA A 303 -13.54 -8.48 6.24
C ALA A 303 -14.07 -7.68 5.04
N ARG A 304 -15.33 -7.25 5.10
CA ARG A 304 -15.93 -6.39 4.07
C ARG A 304 -15.20 -5.05 3.93
N LEU A 305 -14.92 -4.38 5.05
CA LEU A 305 -14.21 -3.11 5.04
C LEU A 305 -12.83 -3.25 4.39
N LEU A 306 -12.05 -4.23 4.84
CA LEU A 306 -10.70 -4.46 4.30
C LEU A 306 -10.74 -4.87 2.83
N ALA A 307 -11.73 -5.68 2.41
CA ALA A 307 -11.90 -6.03 1.00
C ALA A 307 -12.22 -4.78 0.16
N LEU A 308 -13.21 -3.97 0.55
CA LEU A 308 -13.59 -2.74 -0.17
C LEU A 308 -12.43 -1.76 -0.29
N VAL A 309 -11.67 -1.53 0.79
CA VAL A 309 -10.51 -0.62 0.79
C VAL A 309 -9.42 -1.12 -0.17
N ASN A 310 -9.10 -2.42 -0.13
CA ASN A 310 -8.05 -2.97 -0.98
C ASN A 310 -8.48 -3.10 -2.46
N LEU A 311 -9.74 -3.43 -2.75
CA LEU A 311 -10.30 -3.40 -4.10
C LEU A 311 -10.25 -1.97 -4.68
N ALA A 312 -10.64 -0.97 -3.90
CA ALA A 312 -10.59 0.43 -4.32
C ALA A 312 -9.17 0.93 -4.58
N MET A 313 -8.20 0.50 -3.77
CA MET A 313 -6.79 0.86 -3.98
C MET A 313 -6.20 0.15 -5.21
N ALA A 314 -6.55 -1.10 -5.45
CA ALA A 314 -6.11 -1.82 -6.64
C ALA A 314 -6.63 -1.17 -7.92
N ASP A 315 -7.92 -0.84 -7.97
CA ASP A 315 -8.51 -0.09 -9.09
C ASP A 315 -7.93 1.33 -9.20
N GLY A 316 -7.60 1.95 -8.06
CA GLY A 316 -6.90 3.23 -8.01
C GLY A 316 -5.53 3.20 -8.67
N PHE A 317 -4.74 2.14 -8.48
CA PHE A 317 -3.47 1.97 -9.20
C PHE A 317 -3.68 1.70 -10.69
N ILE A 318 -4.64 0.84 -11.04
CA ILE A 318 -4.92 0.52 -12.45
C ILE A 318 -5.32 1.81 -13.19
N ALA A 319 -6.30 2.54 -12.68
CA ALA A 319 -6.76 3.79 -13.29
C ALA A 319 -5.69 4.89 -13.26
N GLY A 320 -4.97 5.02 -12.14
CA GLY A 320 -3.89 6.00 -12.02
C GLY A 320 -2.72 5.73 -12.97
N PHE A 321 -2.37 4.47 -13.22
CA PHE A 321 -1.30 4.11 -14.17
C PHE A 321 -1.76 4.29 -15.62
N GLU A 322 -3.01 3.97 -15.95
CA GLU A 322 -3.58 4.30 -17.27
C GLU A 322 -3.42 5.78 -17.55
N THR A 323 -3.93 6.62 -16.67
CA THR A 323 -3.85 8.09 -16.79
C THR A 323 -2.40 8.60 -16.84
N LYS A 324 -1.48 7.99 -16.08
CA LYS A 324 -0.06 8.40 -16.08
C LYS A 324 0.59 8.23 -17.45
N TYR A 325 0.42 7.07 -18.05
CA TYR A 325 1.05 6.78 -19.34
C TYR A 325 0.30 7.40 -20.52
N GLU A 326 -1.00 7.72 -20.36
CA GLU A 326 -1.77 8.49 -21.34
C GLU A 326 -1.25 9.94 -21.42
N PHE A 327 -1.15 10.66 -20.27
CA PHE A 327 -0.67 12.05 -20.27
C PHE A 327 0.84 12.17 -20.31
N ASN A 328 1.58 11.15 -19.92
CA ASN A 328 3.05 11.08 -19.99
C ASN A 328 3.77 12.33 -19.43
N PHE A 329 3.25 12.94 -18.38
CA PHE A 329 3.71 14.24 -17.89
C PHE A 329 5.00 14.11 -17.07
N TRP A 330 5.94 15.03 -17.30
CA TRP A 330 7.24 15.07 -16.64
C TRP A 330 7.15 15.33 -15.13
N ARG A 331 8.18 14.90 -14.41
CA ARG A 331 8.30 15.11 -12.97
C ARG A 331 8.86 16.48 -12.63
N PRO A 332 8.59 17.04 -11.43
CA PRO A 332 9.14 18.33 -10.99
C PRO A 332 10.66 18.42 -11.17
N VAL A 333 11.42 17.37 -10.87
CA VAL A 333 12.88 17.40 -11.01
C VAL A 333 13.32 17.61 -12.46
N THR A 334 12.67 16.99 -13.42
CA THR A 334 12.96 17.21 -14.84
C THR A 334 12.53 18.62 -15.28
N ALA A 335 11.31 19.01 -14.92
CA ALA A 335 10.75 20.30 -15.26
C ALA A 335 11.58 21.47 -14.70
N ILE A 336 11.95 21.41 -13.41
CA ILE A 336 12.67 22.50 -12.75
C ILE A 336 14.09 22.62 -13.29
N ARG A 337 14.75 21.50 -13.60
CA ARG A 337 16.09 21.55 -14.21
C ARG A 337 16.09 22.08 -15.62
N ALA A 338 14.98 21.95 -16.36
CA ALA A 338 14.81 22.35 -17.75
C ALA A 338 13.80 23.50 -17.95
N GLY A 339 13.52 24.30 -16.91
CA GLY A 339 12.48 25.31 -16.91
C GLY A 339 12.57 26.36 -18.05
N ASP A 340 13.78 26.63 -18.54
CA ASP A 340 13.98 27.54 -19.66
C ASP A 340 13.49 26.98 -21.02
N THR A 341 13.06 25.71 -21.07
CA THR A 341 12.62 25.00 -22.29
C THR A 341 11.11 24.88 -22.44
N ASP A 342 10.34 25.19 -21.38
CA ASP A 342 8.88 24.96 -21.34
C ASP A 342 8.03 26.09 -22.00
N GLY A 343 8.69 27.17 -22.44
CA GLY A 343 8.04 28.32 -23.10
C GLY A 343 7.24 29.19 -22.14
N ASN A 344 7.57 29.19 -20.84
CA ASN A 344 6.90 29.99 -19.82
C ASN A 344 7.89 30.89 -19.09
N ASP A 345 7.81 32.20 -19.32
CA ASP A 345 8.71 33.18 -18.72
C ASP A 345 8.65 33.26 -17.17
N GLN A 346 7.67 32.58 -16.54
CA GLN A 346 7.50 32.54 -15.09
C GLN A 346 8.15 31.29 -14.42
N THR A 347 8.73 30.42 -15.23
CA THR A 347 9.42 29.21 -14.80
C THR A 347 10.91 29.32 -15.08
N VAL A 348 11.70 29.61 -14.07
CA VAL A 348 13.17 29.75 -14.20
C VAL A 348 13.85 28.46 -13.89
N ALA A 349 14.70 27.94 -14.78
CA ALA A 349 15.45 26.72 -14.59
C ALA A 349 16.37 26.77 -13.37
N ASP A 350 16.55 25.62 -12.75
CA ASP A 350 17.58 25.36 -11.74
C ASP A 350 18.20 23.97 -12.00
N PRO A 351 19.30 23.91 -12.76
CA PRO A 351 19.91 22.64 -13.14
C PRO A 351 20.44 21.80 -11.95
N ALA A 352 20.65 22.42 -10.79
CA ALA A 352 21.13 21.75 -9.59
C ALA A 352 20.00 21.28 -8.65
N TRP A 353 18.76 21.65 -8.93
CA TRP A 353 17.63 21.33 -8.08
C TRP A 353 17.46 19.81 -7.87
N SER A 354 17.20 19.43 -6.63
CA SER A 354 16.99 18.03 -6.23
C SER A 354 15.80 17.92 -5.29
N THR A 355 15.10 16.81 -5.35
CA THR A 355 13.94 16.50 -4.49
C THR A 355 14.35 16.16 -3.06
N LEU A 356 13.46 16.39 -2.09
CA LEU A 356 13.66 15.90 -0.71
C LEU A 356 13.71 14.37 -0.64
N LEU A 357 12.85 13.69 -1.38
CA LEU A 357 12.73 12.23 -1.41
C LEU A 357 12.82 11.72 -2.85
N ASN A 358 13.22 10.45 -3.04
CA ASN A 358 13.40 9.87 -4.36
C ASN A 358 12.11 9.90 -5.17
N THR A 359 12.23 10.25 -6.44
CA THR A 359 11.13 10.30 -7.40
C THR A 359 10.87 8.92 -7.99
N PRO A 360 9.65 8.38 -7.90
CA PRO A 360 9.32 7.13 -8.56
C PRO A 360 9.50 7.20 -10.08
N ALA A 361 10.02 6.12 -10.68
CA ALA A 361 10.31 6.04 -12.12
C ALA A 361 9.02 5.83 -12.95
N ILE A 362 8.10 6.76 -12.88
CA ILE A 362 6.82 6.82 -13.59
C ILE A 362 6.42 8.28 -13.86
N PRO A 363 5.58 8.57 -14.86
CA PRO A 363 5.08 9.91 -15.13
C PRO A 363 4.42 10.58 -13.91
N ASP A 364 4.35 11.91 -13.91
CA ASP A 364 3.88 12.68 -12.75
C ASP A 364 2.37 12.53 -12.51
N TYR A 365 1.56 12.80 -13.53
CA TYR A 365 0.13 13.04 -13.42
C TYR A 365 -0.74 11.80 -13.71
N PRO A 366 -1.70 11.48 -12.81
CA PRO A 366 -1.94 12.01 -11.48
C PRO A 366 -1.03 11.39 -10.41
N SER A 367 -1.00 11.94 -9.20
CA SER A 367 -0.32 11.31 -8.06
C SER A 367 -1.06 10.06 -7.60
N THR A 368 -0.46 8.87 -7.75
CA THR A 368 -1.11 7.62 -7.31
C THR A 368 -1.27 7.54 -5.79
N HIS A 369 -0.37 8.12 -4.99
CA HIS A 369 -0.60 8.25 -3.55
C HIS A 369 -1.88 9.01 -3.24
N SER A 370 -2.16 10.08 -4.00
CA SER A 370 -3.38 10.87 -3.88
C SER A 370 -4.61 10.11 -4.35
N VAL A 371 -4.50 9.35 -5.46
CA VAL A 371 -5.58 8.48 -5.94
C VAL A 371 -5.95 7.45 -4.88
N LEU A 372 -4.97 6.76 -4.30
CA LEU A 372 -5.24 5.75 -3.29
C LEU A 372 -5.78 6.35 -1.99
N GLY A 373 -5.22 7.48 -1.56
CA GLY A 373 -5.73 8.22 -0.40
C GLY A 373 -7.19 8.64 -0.59
N GLY A 374 -7.53 9.19 -1.75
CA GLY A 374 -8.89 9.53 -2.14
C GLY A 374 -9.82 8.30 -2.14
N ALA A 375 -9.38 7.18 -2.73
CA ALA A 375 -10.17 5.96 -2.84
C ALA A 375 -10.43 5.32 -1.46
N ALA A 376 -9.37 5.11 -0.67
CA ALA A 376 -9.49 4.50 0.66
C ALA A 376 -10.31 5.38 1.62
N SER A 377 -10.04 6.69 1.67
CA SER A 377 -10.81 7.62 2.52
C SER A 377 -12.29 7.66 2.15
N LYS A 378 -12.61 7.60 0.85
CA LYS A 378 -14.00 7.58 0.37
C LYS A 378 -14.74 6.32 0.79
N VAL A 379 -14.09 5.14 0.68
CA VAL A 379 -14.64 3.87 1.19
C VAL A 379 -14.89 3.96 2.69
N LEU A 380 -13.90 4.40 3.47
CA LEU A 380 -14.01 4.54 4.92
C LEU A 380 -15.15 5.49 5.32
N ARG A 381 -15.25 6.67 4.70
CA ARG A 381 -16.34 7.64 4.96
C ARG A 381 -17.72 7.04 4.65
N ARG A 382 -17.84 6.31 3.56
CA ARG A 382 -19.10 5.66 3.18
C ARG A 382 -19.44 4.53 4.13
N PHE A 383 -18.48 3.72 4.52
CA PHE A 383 -18.67 2.57 5.41
C PHE A 383 -19.13 3.00 6.81
N PHE A 384 -18.50 4.02 7.37
CA PHE A 384 -18.86 4.55 8.70
C PHE A 384 -19.94 5.64 8.68
N HIS A 385 -20.45 6.01 7.50
CA HIS A 385 -21.40 7.13 7.31
C HIS A 385 -20.93 8.43 7.98
N ASN A 386 -19.62 8.58 8.18
CA ASN A 386 -19.02 9.68 8.91
C ASN A 386 -17.58 9.92 8.47
N ASP A 387 -17.21 11.18 8.28
CA ASP A 387 -15.81 11.56 8.04
C ASP A 387 -15.05 11.88 9.34
N ASN A 388 -15.77 12.37 10.37
CA ASN A 388 -15.16 12.77 11.64
C ASN A 388 -14.90 11.55 12.54
N VAL A 389 -13.95 10.72 12.13
CA VAL A 389 -13.49 9.55 12.87
C VAL A 389 -12.03 9.79 13.25
N ALA A 390 -11.77 10.04 14.54
CA ALA A 390 -10.42 10.24 15.02
C ALA A 390 -9.68 8.90 15.10
N PHE A 391 -8.41 8.91 14.64
CA PHE A 391 -7.51 7.76 14.73
C PHE A 391 -6.06 8.18 14.83
N ARG A 392 -5.21 7.26 15.31
CA ARG A 392 -3.78 7.44 15.42
C ARG A 392 -3.07 6.25 14.79
N VAL A 393 -2.08 6.53 13.95
CA VAL A 393 -1.31 5.49 13.26
C VAL A 393 0.18 5.83 13.23
N THR A 394 0.99 4.79 13.08
CA THR A 394 2.44 4.89 12.98
C THR A 394 2.88 4.41 11.61
N SER A 395 3.79 5.13 10.94
CA SER A 395 4.29 4.80 9.62
C SER A 395 5.08 3.49 9.57
N GLY A 396 5.06 2.83 8.41
CA GLY A 396 5.94 1.71 8.08
C GLY A 396 7.24 2.17 7.41
N VAL A 397 7.93 1.19 6.80
CA VAL A 397 9.17 1.43 6.05
C VAL A 397 8.92 2.37 4.84
N PRO A 398 9.89 3.19 4.43
CA PRO A 398 11.28 3.26 4.93
C PRO A 398 11.45 4.13 6.18
N PHE A 399 10.49 4.97 6.55
CA PHE A 399 10.53 5.85 7.72
C PHE A 399 9.63 5.33 8.85
N ALA A 400 9.88 4.09 9.27
CA ALA A 400 9.07 3.44 10.30
C ALA A 400 9.12 4.17 11.64
N GLY A 401 8.00 4.12 12.39
CA GLY A 401 7.92 4.64 13.75
C GLY A 401 7.46 6.09 13.87
N LEU A 402 7.24 6.82 12.78
CA LEU A 402 6.66 8.15 12.82
C LEU A 402 5.16 8.04 13.13
N THR A 403 4.67 8.77 14.12
CA THR A 403 3.26 8.65 14.56
C THR A 403 2.50 9.95 14.29
N ARG A 404 1.28 9.80 13.73
CA ARG A 404 0.36 10.92 13.49
C ARG A 404 -1.05 10.60 13.97
N SER A 405 -1.78 11.66 14.31
CA SER A 405 -3.19 11.60 14.69
C SER A 405 -4.02 12.42 13.72
N PHE A 406 -5.17 11.91 13.36
CA PHE A 406 -6.11 12.53 12.43
C PHE A 406 -7.48 12.63 13.07
N THR A 407 -8.24 13.66 12.69
CA THR A 407 -9.62 13.87 13.14
C THR A 407 -10.63 13.31 12.13
N GLY A 408 -10.20 12.95 10.93
CA GLY A 408 -11.05 12.41 9.89
C GLY A 408 -10.28 11.83 8.70
N PHE A 409 -10.99 11.07 7.88
CA PHE A 409 -10.42 10.37 6.73
C PHE A 409 -10.04 11.33 5.60
N SER A 410 -10.86 12.35 5.33
CA SER A 410 -10.56 13.36 4.32
C SER A 410 -9.33 14.18 4.70
N GLN A 411 -9.14 14.50 5.98
CA GLN A 411 -7.94 15.17 6.47
C GLN A 411 -6.69 14.32 6.20
N ALA A 412 -6.74 13.03 6.50
CA ALA A 412 -5.62 12.13 6.24
C ALA A 412 -5.32 12.01 4.74
N ALA A 413 -6.34 11.94 3.88
CA ALA A 413 -6.16 11.89 2.42
C ALA A 413 -5.57 13.20 1.86
N ALA A 414 -6.01 14.34 2.36
CA ALA A 414 -5.46 15.64 1.98
C ALA A 414 -3.99 15.77 2.38
N GLU A 415 -3.64 15.39 3.62
CA GLU A 415 -2.25 15.41 4.09
C GLU A 415 -1.36 14.43 3.31
N ASN A 416 -1.89 13.24 2.98
CA ASN A 416 -1.21 12.29 2.10
C ASN A 416 -0.89 12.93 0.74
N GLY A 417 -1.83 13.68 0.16
CA GLY A 417 -1.61 14.45 -1.06
C GLY A 417 -0.53 15.52 -0.91
N GLU A 418 -0.65 16.39 0.10
CA GLU A 418 0.32 17.46 0.39
C GLU A 418 1.74 16.91 0.59
N SER A 419 1.87 15.74 1.20
CA SER A 419 3.15 15.07 1.43
C SER A 419 3.98 14.93 0.14
N ARG A 420 3.31 14.81 -1.01
CA ARG A 420 3.97 14.59 -2.31
C ARG A 420 4.58 15.88 -2.86
N ILE A 421 3.96 17.03 -2.58
CA ILE A 421 4.51 18.36 -2.89
C ILE A 421 5.70 18.64 -1.99
N TYR A 422 5.57 18.39 -0.68
CA TYR A 422 6.65 18.55 0.30
C TYR A 422 7.86 17.66 0.01
N ALA A 423 7.61 16.47 -0.54
CA ALA A 423 8.66 15.56 -1.00
C ALA A 423 9.36 16.03 -2.30
N GLY A 424 8.79 16.98 -3.03
CA GLY A 424 9.32 17.50 -4.28
C GLY A 424 9.02 16.66 -5.52
N ILE A 425 8.11 15.71 -5.44
CA ILE A 425 7.96 14.66 -6.45
C ILE A 425 6.66 14.73 -7.27
N HIS A 426 5.75 15.66 -6.93
CA HIS A 426 4.51 15.90 -7.67
C HIS A 426 4.13 17.37 -7.71
N PHE A 427 3.51 17.78 -8.82
CA PHE A 427 2.82 19.06 -8.94
C PHE A 427 1.46 19.02 -8.23
N ARG A 428 0.93 20.21 -7.89
CA ARG A 428 -0.35 20.35 -7.18
C ARG A 428 -1.53 19.79 -7.95
N SER A 429 -1.63 20.03 -9.26
CA SER A 429 -2.68 19.44 -10.11
C SER A 429 -2.67 17.92 -10.06
N ALA A 430 -1.49 17.29 -10.08
CA ALA A 430 -1.38 15.84 -9.96
C ALA A 430 -1.94 15.34 -8.63
N VAL A 431 -1.77 16.09 -7.54
CA VAL A 431 -2.29 15.78 -6.20
C VAL A 431 -3.80 15.95 -6.14
N GLU A 432 -4.30 17.14 -6.51
CA GLU A 432 -5.73 17.48 -6.41
C GLU A 432 -6.61 16.57 -7.28
N ASP A 433 -6.20 16.39 -8.55
CA ASP A 433 -6.95 15.55 -9.47
C ASP A 433 -6.82 14.07 -9.15
N GLY A 434 -5.68 13.65 -8.58
CA GLY A 434 -5.51 12.32 -8.02
C GLY A 434 -6.50 12.03 -6.88
N ILE A 435 -6.67 12.94 -5.92
CA ILE A 435 -7.67 12.78 -4.85
C ILE A 435 -9.08 12.67 -5.43
N LYS A 436 -9.45 13.54 -6.36
CA LYS A 436 -10.78 13.53 -7.01
C LYS A 436 -11.05 12.23 -7.79
N GLN A 437 -10.05 11.75 -8.54
CA GLN A 437 -10.12 10.47 -9.25
C GLN A 437 -10.34 9.33 -8.26
N GLY A 438 -9.53 9.27 -7.20
CA GLY A 438 -9.65 8.28 -6.14
C GLY A 438 -11.01 8.30 -5.44
N GLU A 439 -11.54 9.48 -5.11
CA GLU A 439 -12.88 9.59 -4.50
C GLU A 439 -13.99 9.04 -5.39
N LYS A 440 -13.92 9.25 -6.71
CA LYS A 440 -14.86 8.64 -7.66
C LYS A 440 -14.74 7.12 -7.67
N ILE A 441 -13.51 6.59 -7.69
CA ILE A 441 -13.21 5.15 -7.65
C ILE A 441 -13.73 4.53 -6.35
N GLY A 442 -13.34 5.06 -5.18
CA GLY A 442 -13.79 4.54 -3.89
C GLY A 442 -15.31 4.60 -3.71
N GLY A 443 -15.95 5.66 -4.24
CA GLY A 443 -17.40 5.79 -4.26
C GLY A 443 -18.06 4.71 -5.12
N PHE A 444 -17.51 4.43 -6.29
CA PHE A 444 -18.02 3.40 -7.20
C PHE A 444 -17.87 2.00 -6.61
N VAL A 445 -16.67 1.65 -6.12
CA VAL A 445 -16.41 0.36 -5.47
C VAL A 445 -17.39 0.13 -4.32
N PHE A 446 -17.54 1.10 -3.42
CA PHE A 446 -18.45 0.97 -2.28
C PHE A 446 -19.90 0.68 -2.68
N THR A 447 -20.36 1.20 -3.82
CA THR A 447 -21.78 1.08 -4.24
C THR A 447 -22.06 -0.07 -5.21
N HIS A 448 -21.03 -0.77 -5.70
CA HIS A 448 -21.22 -1.77 -6.76
C HIS A 448 -20.71 -3.17 -6.43
N VAL A 449 -19.97 -3.35 -5.34
CA VAL A 449 -19.48 -4.67 -4.93
C VAL A 449 -19.67 -4.90 -3.45
N LEU A 450 -19.78 -6.16 -3.06
CA LEU A 450 -19.90 -6.61 -1.67
C LEU A 450 -21.06 -5.93 -0.93
N GLN A 451 -22.19 -5.71 -1.60
CA GLN A 451 -23.37 -5.09 -0.99
C GLN A 451 -23.97 -6.01 0.09
N PRO A 452 -24.67 -5.44 1.11
CA PRO A 452 -25.47 -6.26 2.01
C PRO A 452 -26.51 -7.08 1.24
N VAL A 453 -26.67 -8.35 1.61
CA VAL A 453 -27.77 -9.19 1.07
C VAL A 453 -29.02 -8.99 1.93
N ASP A 454 -30.17 -8.76 1.29
CA ASP A 454 -31.45 -8.72 1.95
C ASP A 454 -31.83 -10.12 2.45
N ARG A 455 -31.91 -10.29 3.78
CA ARG A 455 -32.23 -11.59 4.41
C ARG A 455 -33.72 -11.98 4.33
N ASP A 456 -34.56 -11.09 3.80
CA ASP A 456 -36.00 -11.31 3.73
C ASP A 456 -36.43 -12.23 2.58
N ASP A 457 -35.61 -12.40 1.53
CA ASP A 457 -35.98 -13.20 0.34
C ASP A 457 -35.73 -14.72 0.53
N GLU A 458 -34.85 -15.15 1.44
CA GLU A 458 -34.58 -16.60 1.65
C GLU A 458 -35.72 -17.36 2.34
N ASN A 459 -36.69 -16.70 2.94
CA ASN A 459 -37.83 -17.33 3.61
C ASN A 459 -39.05 -17.59 2.67
N HIS A 460 -39.03 -17.11 1.43
CA HIS A 460 -40.14 -17.31 0.49
C HIS A 460 -39.98 -18.57 -0.37
N ASP A 461 -38.74 -19.06 -0.59
CA ASP A 461 -38.51 -20.31 -1.37
C ASP A 461 -38.55 -21.60 -0.54
N ARG A 462 -38.83 -21.53 0.75
CA ARG A 462 -38.99 -22.71 1.63
C ARG A 462 -40.41 -22.98 2.12
N ARG A 463 -41.42 -22.46 1.42
CA ARG A 463 -42.83 -22.82 1.73
C ARG A 463 -43.48 -23.54 0.58
#